data_43262fefcc073c97143dac8b35328725
#
_entry.id   43262fefcc073c97143dac8b35328725
#
_cell.length_a   1.000
_cell.length_b   1.000
_cell.length_c   1.000
_cell.angle_alpha   90.00
_cell.angle_beta   90.00
_cell.angle_gamma   90.00
#
_symmetry.space_group_name_H-M   'P 1'
#
loop_
_entity.id
_entity.type
_entity.pdbx_description
1 polymer ?
#
loop_
_entity_poly.entity_id
_entity_poly.type
_entity_poly.pdbx_seq_one_letter_code
_entity_poly.pdbx_strand_id
1 'polypeptide(L)'
;MPDPLIYQTGYSRAPKLLNGAFVQLLEDIIGFLPNVVTFQYQPETITRALEPWNPMEVDQADRGSQAPSVQPFDVPEKFTGFQLKFDATDGMAVGHPTYDAMGIEPQLAALRKLVQASEGLIGDLTSSFKDLVGIGGGEAKRPTVAPTLLVLGKRVILPVRITSFSVEETMHSPMLYPIMATVSLDMEVMTPDMLRCSPSPAASIAVAAYEFTRLQEDAAAVLNLANLPNVISTIVPL
;
A
#
# COMPACT_ATOMS: atom_id res chain seq x y z
N MET A 1 9.93 -7.43 -28.18
CA MET A 1 10.56 -7.45 -26.84
C MET A 1 9.54 -8.04 -25.89
N PRO A 2 9.83 -9.11 -25.14
CA PRO A 2 8.89 -9.61 -24.15
C PRO A 2 8.78 -8.57 -23.02
N ASP A 3 7.57 -8.40 -22.54
CA ASP A 3 7.20 -7.45 -21.50
C ASP A 3 7.95 -7.78 -20.19
N PRO A 4 8.80 -6.89 -19.63
CA PRO A 4 9.65 -7.18 -18.49
C PRO A 4 8.91 -7.33 -17.15
N LEU A 5 7.60 -7.13 -17.13
CA LEU A 5 6.77 -7.17 -15.93
C LEU A 5 5.97 -8.47 -15.76
N ILE A 6 6.09 -9.42 -16.67
CA ILE A 6 5.44 -10.72 -16.55
C ILE A 6 6.50 -11.72 -16.09
N TYR A 7 6.56 -12.03 -14.81
CA TYR A 7 7.19 -13.26 -14.33
C TYR A 7 6.49 -14.44 -15.01
N GLN A 8 7.05 -14.93 -16.09
CA GLN A 8 6.67 -16.21 -16.62
C GLN A 8 7.26 -17.27 -15.69
N THR A 9 6.50 -17.64 -14.66
CA THR A 9 6.71 -18.94 -14.05
C THR A 9 6.70 -19.94 -15.20
N GLY A 10 7.74 -20.75 -15.35
CA GLY A 10 8.01 -21.59 -16.53
C GLY A 10 6.96 -22.65 -16.91
N TYR A 11 5.72 -22.48 -16.46
CA TYR A 11 4.56 -23.27 -16.81
C TYR A 11 3.62 -22.43 -17.64
N SER A 12 3.55 -22.68 -18.95
CA SER A 12 2.67 -21.96 -19.90
C SER A 12 1.16 -22.07 -19.60
N ARG A 13 0.77 -22.77 -18.54
CA ARG A 13 -0.60 -22.95 -18.05
C ARG A 13 -0.84 -22.40 -16.64
N ALA A 14 0.12 -21.68 -16.04
CA ALA A 14 -0.12 -21.05 -14.76
C ALA A 14 -1.24 -20.00 -14.91
N PRO A 15 -2.25 -19.98 -14.02
CA PRO A 15 -3.28 -18.96 -14.06
C PRO A 15 -2.59 -17.59 -13.89
N LYS A 16 -3.04 -16.59 -14.67
CA LYS A 16 -2.57 -15.20 -14.51
C LYS A 16 -3.04 -14.75 -13.12
N LEU A 17 -2.16 -14.80 -12.14
CA LEU A 17 -2.42 -14.30 -10.81
C LEU A 17 -2.40 -12.76 -10.89
N LEU A 18 -3.45 -12.15 -10.38
CA LEU A 18 -3.48 -10.70 -10.15
C LEU A 18 -2.64 -10.44 -8.91
N ASN A 19 -1.43 -9.95 -9.12
CA ASN A 19 -0.56 -9.58 -8.02
C ASN A 19 -1.08 -8.32 -7.34
N GLY A 20 -0.85 -8.20 -6.03
CA GLY A 20 -1.02 -6.96 -5.33
C GLY A 20 0.11 -5.98 -5.68
N ALA A 21 -0.11 -4.71 -5.40
CA ALA A 21 0.89 -3.66 -5.59
C ALA A 21 0.69 -2.50 -4.61
N PHE A 22 1.78 -1.81 -4.30
CA PHE A 22 1.75 -0.45 -3.80
C PHE A 22 1.96 0.52 -4.96
N VAL A 23 1.14 1.55 -5.03
CA VAL A 23 1.24 2.62 -6.01
C VAL A 23 1.31 3.95 -5.26
N GLN A 24 2.50 4.53 -5.16
CA GLN A 24 2.68 5.84 -4.55
C GLN A 24 2.47 6.93 -5.61
N LEU A 25 1.61 7.88 -5.29
CA LEU A 25 1.18 8.94 -6.17
C LEU A 25 2.13 10.15 -6.04
N LEU A 26 3.31 10.05 -6.67
CA LEU A 26 4.32 11.11 -6.63
C LEU A 26 4.04 12.20 -7.68
N GLU A 27 4.11 13.46 -7.25
CA GLU A 27 4.15 14.63 -8.13
C GLU A 27 5.63 14.98 -8.35
N ASP A 28 6.18 14.59 -9.49
CA ASP A 28 7.58 14.86 -9.86
C ASP A 28 7.71 16.14 -10.70
N ILE A 29 8.93 16.62 -10.87
CA ILE A 29 9.30 17.79 -11.70
C ILE A 29 8.82 17.61 -13.16
N ILE A 30 8.76 16.37 -13.66
CA ILE A 30 8.34 16.04 -15.03
C ILE A 30 6.82 15.80 -15.12
N GLY A 31 6.10 15.85 -13.99
CA GLY A 31 4.68 15.54 -13.90
C GLY A 31 4.39 14.38 -12.95
N PHE A 32 3.32 13.65 -13.19
CA PHE A 32 2.90 12.55 -12.34
C PHE A 32 3.68 11.28 -12.70
N LEU A 33 4.62 10.88 -11.84
CA LEU A 33 5.38 9.65 -11.98
C LEU A 33 5.11 8.74 -10.77
N PRO A 34 4.29 7.68 -10.90
CA PRO A 34 3.98 6.81 -9.79
C PRO A 34 5.18 5.90 -9.46
N ASN A 35 5.47 5.74 -8.18
CA ASN A 35 6.33 4.67 -7.69
C ASN A 35 5.47 3.42 -7.51
N VAL A 36 5.72 2.38 -8.30
CA VAL A 36 4.94 1.14 -8.30
C VAL A 36 5.79 -0.02 -7.82
N VAL A 37 5.39 -0.63 -6.71
CA VAL A 37 6.01 -1.83 -6.18
C VAL A 37 5.02 -2.98 -6.26
N THR A 38 5.23 -3.90 -7.19
CA THR A 38 4.41 -5.10 -7.34
C THR A 38 4.84 -6.17 -6.35
N PHE A 39 3.88 -6.91 -5.82
CA PHE A 39 4.16 -8.04 -4.93
C PHE A 39 4.65 -9.23 -5.77
N GLN A 40 5.79 -9.76 -5.41
CA GLN A 40 6.33 -10.96 -6.06
C GLN A 40 5.50 -12.18 -5.65
N TYR A 41 5.26 -12.32 -4.36
CA TYR A 41 4.36 -13.33 -3.79
C TYR A 41 3.19 -12.62 -3.11
N GLN A 42 2.01 -13.23 -3.19
CA GLN A 42 0.86 -12.70 -2.45
C GLN A 42 1.04 -12.94 -0.96
N PRO A 43 0.61 -12.01 -0.10
CA PRO A 43 0.63 -12.22 1.34
C PRO A 43 -0.23 -13.45 1.70
N GLU A 44 0.32 -14.32 2.52
CA GLU A 44 -0.38 -15.54 2.97
C GLU A 44 -1.56 -15.21 3.88
N THR A 45 -1.41 -14.17 4.68
CA THR A 45 -2.43 -13.70 5.62
C THR A 45 -2.57 -12.19 5.52
N ILE A 46 -3.81 -11.72 5.53
CA ILE A 46 -4.14 -10.30 5.58
C ILE A 46 -5.04 -10.10 6.79
N THR A 47 -4.52 -9.44 7.82
CA THR A 47 -5.28 -9.07 9.01
C THR A 47 -5.79 -7.65 8.87
N ARG A 48 -7.10 -7.49 8.96
CA ARG A 48 -7.80 -6.21 8.92
C ARG A 48 -8.47 -5.97 10.26
N ALA A 49 -8.27 -4.82 10.85
CA ALA A 49 -8.85 -4.42 12.11
C ALA A 49 -9.61 -3.10 11.95
N LEU A 50 -10.80 -3.05 12.49
CA LEU A 50 -11.59 -1.84 12.65
C LEU A 50 -11.75 -1.62 14.15
N GLU A 51 -11.48 -0.42 14.63
CA GLU A 51 -11.67 -0.04 16.04
C GLU A 51 -12.92 0.86 16.12
N PRO A 52 -14.12 0.29 16.30
CA PRO A 52 -15.35 1.07 16.40
C PRO A 52 -15.27 2.05 17.57
N TRP A 53 -15.82 3.24 17.39
CA TRP A 53 -15.83 4.24 18.44
C TRP A 53 -16.58 3.73 19.68
N ASN A 54 -15.90 3.80 20.82
CA ASN A 54 -16.47 3.44 22.11
C ASN A 54 -16.69 4.71 22.94
N PRO A 55 -17.95 5.16 23.14
CA PRO A 55 -18.23 6.36 23.93
C PRO A 55 -17.86 6.23 25.41
N MET A 56 -17.58 4.99 25.88
CA MET A 56 -17.18 4.74 27.27
C MET A 56 -15.69 5.01 27.53
N GLU A 57 -14.86 5.05 26.50
CA GLU A 57 -13.43 5.32 26.61
C GLU A 57 -13.06 6.81 26.62
N VAL A 58 -14.01 7.68 26.28
CA VAL A 58 -13.80 9.13 26.37
C VAL A 58 -13.84 9.55 27.81
N ASP A 59 -12.82 10.29 28.29
CA ASP A 59 -12.78 10.83 29.65
C ASP A 59 -14.07 11.57 30.01
N GLN A 60 -14.55 11.35 31.24
CA GLN A 60 -15.83 11.88 31.70
C GLN A 60 -15.87 13.42 31.69
N ALA A 61 -14.69 14.07 31.75
CA ALA A 61 -14.56 15.52 31.65
C ALA A 61 -14.80 16.05 30.21
N ASP A 62 -14.47 15.25 29.18
CA ASP A 62 -14.67 15.59 27.78
C ASP A 62 -16.03 15.11 27.24
N ARG A 63 -16.76 14.31 28.01
CA ARG A 63 -18.14 13.95 27.71
C ARG A 63 -19.05 15.13 28.02
N GLY A 64 -19.19 16.03 27.07
CA GLY A 64 -20.33 16.96 27.11
C GLY A 64 -21.63 16.15 27.25
N SER A 65 -22.66 16.73 27.88
CA SER A 65 -23.98 16.11 28.09
C SER A 65 -24.69 15.62 26.80
N GLN A 66 -24.05 15.71 25.66
CA GLN A 66 -24.54 15.39 24.31
C GLN A 66 -23.58 14.52 23.50
N ALA A 67 -22.80 13.63 24.13
CA ALA A 67 -22.02 12.68 23.38
C ALA A 67 -22.97 11.81 22.51
N PRO A 68 -22.81 11.75 21.18
CA PRO A 68 -23.68 10.97 20.32
C PRO A 68 -23.59 9.49 20.70
N SER A 69 -24.74 8.84 20.86
CA SER A 69 -24.80 7.40 21.11
C SER A 69 -24.46 6.56 19.89
N VAL A 70 -24.42 7.20 18.71
CA VAL A 70 -24.14 6.59 17.42
C VAL A 70 -22.86 7.21 16.86
N GLN A 71 -21.98 6.38 16.32
CA GLN A 71 -20.74 6.82 15.70
C GLN A 71 -21.01 7.74 14.50
N PRO A 72 -20.54 9.01 14.51
CA PRO A 72 -20.83 9.97 13.46
C PRO A 72 -19.81 10.00 12.31
N PHE A 73 -18.81 9.13 12.33
CA PHE A 73 -17.70 9.11 11.37
C PHE A 73 -17.29 7.67 11.02
N ASP A 74 -16.65 7.52 9.86
CA ASP A 74 -16.05 6.26 9.46
C ASP A 74 -14.77 6.00 10.25
N VAL A 75 -14.61 4.76 10.72
CA VAL A 75 -13.40 4.32 11.40
C VAL A 75 -12.35 3.95 10.38
N PRO A 76 -11.10 4.43 10.52
CA PRO A 76 -10.03 3.99 9.66
C PRO A 76 -9.74 2.49 9.88
N GLU A 77 -9.67 1.76 8.79
CA GLU A 77 -9.28 0.37 8.80
C GLU A 77 -7.75 0.26 8.97
N LYS A 78 -7.30 -0.69 9.78
CA LYS A 78 -5.88 -0.97 9.99
C LYS A 78 -5.52 -2.35 9.42
N PHE A 79 -4.43 -2.40 8.71
CA PHE A 79 -3.79 -3.65 8.28
C PHE A 79 -2.59 -3.90 9.20
N THR A 80 -2.57 -5.03 9.89
CA THR A 80 -1.52 -5.39 10.84
C THR A 80 -0.81 -6.67 10.41
N GLY A 81 0.52 -6.70 10.58
CA GLY A 81 1.32 -7.88 10.25
C GLY A 81 1.32 -8.26 8.78
N PHE A 82 1.19 -7.28 7.89
CA PHE A 82 1.20 -7.52 6.45
C PHE A 82 2.61 -7.87 5.98
N GLN A 83 2.82 -9.09 5.49
CA GLN A 83 4.14 -9.58 5.10
C GLN A 83 4.27 -9.74 3.59
N LEU A 84 5.37 -9.23 3.05
CA LEU A 84 5.78 -9.40 1.66
C LEU A 84 7.11 -10.13 1.62
N LYS A 85 7.20 -11.15 0.78
CA LYS A 85 8.42 -11.91 0.54
C LYS A 85 8.97 -11.53 -0.83
N PHE A 86 10.28 -11.31 -0.89
CA PHE A 86 11.03 -11.02 -2.12
C PHE A 86 12.16 -12.02 -2.26
N ASP A 87 12.36 -12.51 -3.49
CA ASP A 87 13.36 -13.51 -3.82
C ASP A 87 13.94 -13.21 -5.22
N ALA A 88 15.25 -13.02 -5.31
CA ALA A 88 15.94 -12.77 -6.56
C ALA A 88 16.34 -14.07 -7.29
N THR A 89 16.25 -15.23 -6.66
CA THR A 89 16.81 -16.49 -7.19
C THR A 89 16.23 -16.85 -8.55
N ASP A 90 14.93 -16.69 -8.75
CA ASP A 90 14.28 -16.94 -10.03
C ASP A 90 14.78 -16.00 -11.14
N GLY A 91 14.94 -14.71 -10.79
CA GLY A 91 15.48 -13.71 -11.71
C GLY A 91 16.94 -13.95 -12.08
N MET A 92 17.74 -14.37 -11.12
CA MET A 92 19.15 -14.76 -11.31
C MET A 92 19.26 -16.03 -12.18
N ALA A 93 18.39 -17.02 -11.96
CA ALA A 93 18.37 -18.24 -12.75
C ALA A 93 18.09 -17.99 -14.24
N VAL A 94 17.34 -16.95 -14.55
CA VAL A 94 17.05 -16.52 -15.95
C VAL A 94 18.11 -15.57 -16.50
N GLY A 95 19.07 -15.13 -15.66
CA GLY A 95 20.13 -14.18 -16.06
C GLY A 95 19.61 -12.76 -16.25
N HIS A 96 18.66 -12.32 -15.40
CA HIS A 96 18.15 -10.95 -15.47
C HIS A 96 19.20 -9.98 -14.92
N PRO A 97 19.67 -9.00 -15.71
CA PRO A 97 20.87 -8.21 -15.36
C PRO A 97 20.74 -7.42 -14.05
N THR A 98 19.56 -6.96 -13.70
CA THR A 98 19.32 -6.23 -12.45
C THR A 98 19.46 -7.13 -11.23
N TYR A 99 18.88 -8.35 -11.27
CA TYR A 99 18.97 -9.31 -10.17
C TYR A 99 20.37 -9.88 -10.01
N ASP A 100 21.08 -10.11 -11.12
CA ASP A 100 22.49 -10.56 -11.09
C ASP A 100 23.42 -9.52 -10.47
N ALA A 101 23.16 -8.23 -10.73
CA ALA A 101 24.00 -7.14 -10.26
C ALA A 101 23.70 -6.70 -8.82
N MET A 102 22.43 -6.58 -8.46
CA MET A 102 21.97 -5.88 -7.24
C MET A 102 20.96 -6.68 -6.40
N GLY A 103 20.63 -7.93 -6.77
CA GLY A 103 19.63 -8.72 -6.08
C GLY A 103 18.26 -8.02 -6.03
N ILE A 104 17.65 -8.01 -4.85
CA ILE A 104 16.34 -7.34 -4.61
C ILE A 104 16.48 -5.89 -4.12
N GLU A 105 17.69 -5.33 -4.03
CA GLU A 105 17.89 -3.96 -3.52
C GLU A 105 17.04 -2.90 -4.24
N PRO A 106 16.86 -2.91 -5.57
CA PRO A 106 15.99 -1.93 -6.22
C PRO A 106 14.53 -1.97 -5.74
N GLN A 107 14.01 -3.17 -5.44
CA GLN A 107 12.65 -3.35 -4.91
C GLN A 107 12.55 -2.86 -3.48
N LEU A 108 13.54 -3.15 -2.63
CA LEU A 108 13.62 -2.65 -1.26
C LEU A 108 13.77 -1.13 -1.22
N ALA A 109 14.57 -0.55 -2.11
CA ALA A 109 14.70 0.91 -2.23
C ALA A 109 13.38 1.57 -2.62
N ALA A 110 12.64 0.98 -3.57
CA ALA A 110 11.31 1.47 -3.94
C ALA A 110 10.31 1.39 -2.79
N LEU A 111 10.35 0.32 -1.97
CA LEU A 111 9.53 0.19 -0.76
C LEU A 111 9.92 1.21 0.31
N ARG A 112 11.21 1.45 0.55
CA ARG A 112 11.67 2.48 1.50
C ARG A 112 11.16 3.87 1.12
N LYS A 113 11.04 4.17 -0.19
CA LYS A 113 10.46 5.43 -0.68
C LYS A 113 9.00 5.63 -0.29
N LEU A 114 8.23 4.56 -0.03
CA LEU A 114 6.84 4.68 0.40
C LEU A 114 6.69 5.37 1.77
N VAL A 115 7.71 5.25 2.64
CA VAL A 115 7.70 5.80 4.00
C VAL A 115 8.56 7.06 4.15
N GLN A 116 9.42 7.34 3.18
CA GLN A 116 10.28 8.51 3.20
C GLN A 116 9.59 9.70 2.50
N ALA A 117 9.78 10.87 3.08
CA ALA A 117 9.39 12.10 2.41
C ALA A 117 10.22 12.28 1.13
N SER A 118 9.56 12.55 0.00
CA SER A 118 10.16 12.55 -1.32
C SER A 118 9.65 13.74 -2.14
N GLU A 119 10.54 14.30 -2.95
CA GLU A 119 10.20 15.31 -3.98
C GLU A 119 9.89 14.66 -5.34
N GLY A 120 9.68 13.37 -5.37
CA GLY A 120 9.57 12.55 -6.57
C GLY A 120 10.83 11.70 -6.80
N LEU A 121 10.75 10.66 -7.64
CA LEU A 121 11.88 9.77 -7.89
C LEU A 121 13.05 10.50 -8.56
N ILE A 122 12.75 11.37 -9.52
CA ILE A 122 13.75 12.14 -10.26
C ILE A 122 14.15 13.38 -9.46
N GLY A 123 13.20 14.01 -8.75
CA GLY A 123 13.45 15.15 -7.86
C GLY A 123 14.48 14.82 -6.79
N ASP A 124 14.29 13.72 -6.07
CA ASP A 124 15.21 13.27 -5.03
C ASP A 124 16.61 12.94 -5.58
N LEU A 125 16.68 12.33 -6.77
CA LEU A 125 17.98 12.00 -7.39
C LEU A 125 18.72 13.28 -7.79
N THR A 126 18.01 14.25 -8.36
CA THR A 126 18.62 15.52 -8.79
C THR A 126 19.01 16.43 -7.62
N SER A 127 18.20 16.48 -6.55
CA SER A 127 18.53 17.23 -5.34
C SER A 127 19.74 16.66 -4.64
N SER A 128 19.77 15.34 -4.44
CA SER A 128 20.91 14.64 -3.83
C SER A 128 22.21 14.84 -4.62
N PHE A 129 22.15 14.86 -5.96
CA PHE A 129 23.29 15.13 -6.80
C PHE A 129 23.77 16.59 -6.70
N LYS A 130 22.84 17.56 -6.65
CA LYS A 130 23.16 18.99 -6.46
C LYS A 130 23.81 19.25 -5.11
N ASP A 131 23.30 18.61 -4.06
CA ASP A 131 23.85 18.74 -2.70
C ASP A 131 25.25 18.15 -2.62
N LEU A 132 25.48 16.99 -3.28
CA LEU A 132 26.81 16.37 -3.34
C LEU A 132 27.84 17.24 -4.08
N VAL A 133 27.42 17.97 -5.12
CA VAL A 133 28.29 18.85 -5.93
C VAL A 133 28.38 20.27 -5.35
N GLY A 134 27.62 20.58 -4.28
CA GLY A 134 27.64 21.89 -3.62
C GLY A 134 26.96 23.02 -4.41
N ILE A 135 26.07 22.69 -5.36
CA ILE A 135 25.31 23.65 -6.18
C ILE A 135 23.89 23.84 -5.59
N GLY A 136 23.74 23.77 -4.29
CA GLY A 136 22.46 23.88 -3.59
C GLY A 136 22.15 25.30 -3.15
N GLY A 137 21.27 25.99 -3.85
CA GLY A 137 20.76 27.34 -3.54
C GLY A 137 19.31 27.50 -3.99
N GLY A 138 18.40 26.58 -3.64
CA GLY A 138 16.98 26.69 -3.93
C GLY A 138 16.14 26.75 -2.65
N GLU A 139 14.95 27.35 -2.70
CA GLU A 139 13.98 27.31 -1.62
C GLU A 139 13.72 25.84 -1.23
N ALA A 140 14.00 25.51 0.03
CA ALA A 140 13.76 24.17 0.56
C ALA A 140 12.24 23.93 0.62
N LYS A 141 11.70 23.33 -0.43
CA LYS A 141 10.35 22.77 -0.41
C LYS A 141 10.37 21.64 0.63
N ARG A 142 9.50 21.67 1.62
CA ARG A 142 9.43 20.60 2.60
C ARG A 142 8.85 19.36 1.93
N PRO A 143 9.63 18.30 1.72
CA PRO A 143 9.12 17.10 1.12
C PRO A 143 8.07 16.46 2.06
N THR A 144 7.01 15.93 1.50
CA THR A 144 5.94 15.24 2.22
C THR A 144 5.83 13.81 1.72
N VAL A 145 5.36 12.90 2.58
CA VAL A 145 5.05 11.53 2.15
C VAL A 145 3.80 11.58 1.28
N ALA A 146 3.95 11.18 0.02
CA ALA A 146 2.85 11.15 -0.92
C ALA A 146 1.85 10.03 -0.59
N PRO A 147 0.55 10.19 -0.90
CA PRO A 147 -0.44 9.14 -0.72
C PRO A 147 -0.05 7.86 -1.46
N THR A 148 -0.18 6.73 -0.77
CA THR A 148 0.11 5.40 -1.33
C THR A 148 -1.20 4.63 -1.46
N LEU A 149 -1.45 4.02 -2.62
CA LEU A 149 -2.56 3.11 -2.83
C LEU A 149 -2.10 1.67 -2.63
N LEU A 150 -2.80 0.94 -1.78
CA LEU A 150 -2.71 -0.51 -1.69
C LEU A 150 -3.70 -1.13 -2.67
N VAL A 151 -3.19 -1.87 -3.64
CA VAL A 151 -3.99 -2.57 -4.64
C VAL A 151 -3.93 -4.07 -4.35
N LEU A 152 -5.07 -4.68 -4.03
CA LEU A 152 -5.20 -6.12 -3.83
C LEU A 152 -6.16 -6.70 -4.88
N GLY A 153 -5.62 -7.00 -6.03
CA GLY A 153 -6.40 -7.42 -7.18
C GLY A 153 -7.34 -6.32 -7.69
N LYS A 154 -8.53 -6.71 -8.16
CA LYS A 154 -9.53 -5.77 -8.71
C LYS A 154 -10.51 -5.23 -7.67
N ARG A 155 -10.55 -5.86 -6.49
CA ARG A 155 -11.59 -5.61 -5.50
C ARG A 155 -11.21 -4.52 -4.50
N VAL A 156 -9.96 -4.42 -4.14
CA VAL A 156 -9.51 -3.52 -3.07
C VAL A 156 -8.47 -2.58 -3.61
N ILE A 157 -8.79 -1.30 -3.63
CA ILE A 157 -7.88 -0.21 -3.95
C ILE A 157 -8.07 0.84 -2.88
N LEU A 158 -7.20 0.86 -1.88
CA LEU A 158 -7.33 1.70 -0.70
C LEU A 158 -6.13 2.63 -0.54
N PRO A 159 -6.36 3.91 -0.26
CA PRO A 159 -5.30 4.81 0.15
C PRO A 159 -4.83 4.43 1.56
N VAL A 160 -3.53 4.17 1.70
CA VAL A 160 -2.95 3.75 2.97
C VAL A 160 -1.78 4.64 3.37
N ARG A 161 -1.62 4.78 4.68
CA ARG A 161 -0.43 5.32 5.31
C ARG A 161 0.28 4.19 6.03
N ILE A 162 1.56 3.98 5.73
CA ILE A 162 2.37 2.99 6.41
C ILE A 162 2.72 3.53 7.80
N THR A 163 2.42 2.76 8.84
CA THR A 163 2.63 3.12 10.24
C THR A 163 3.82 2.39 10.85
N SER A 164 4.14 1.20 10.32
CA SER A 164 5.32 0.42 10.70
C SER A 164 5.94 -0.19 9.45
N PHE A 165 7.26 -0.20 9.40
CA PHE A 165 8.02 -0.77 8.29
C PHE A 165 9.27 -1.45 8.83
N SER A 166 9.39 -2.75 8.63
CA SER A 166 10.59 -3.50 8.97
C SER A 166 10.99 -4.44 7.84
N VAL A 167 12.29 -4.61 7.64
CA VAL A 167 12.88 -5.47 6.63
C VAL A 167 13.81 -6.45 7.31
N GLU A 168 13.60 -7.72 7.06
CA GLU A 168 14.49 -8.80 7.44
C GLU A 168 15.16 -9.32 6.17
N GLU A 169 16.42 -8.99 5.98
CA GLU A 169 17.22 -9.43 4.85
C GLU A 169 17.89 -10.76 5.18
N THR A 170 17.66 -11.75 4.34
CA THR A 170 18.27 -13.07 4.45
C THR A 170 19.00 -13.40 3.17
N MET A 171 20.08 -14.12 3.21
CA MET A 171 20.94 -14.45 2.07
C MET A 171 21.44 -13.21 1.29
N HIS A 172 22.73 -13.06 1.26
CA HIS A 172 23.40 -11.96 0.56
C HIS A 172 24.33 -12.49 -0.52
N SER A 173 24.50 -11.73 -1.58
CA SER A 173 25.52 -11.96 -2.58
C SER A 173 26.93 -11.71 -2.01
N PRO A 174 28.00 -12.14 -2.69
CA PRO A 174 29.38 -11.81 -2.27
C PRO A 174 29.66 -10.31 -2.15
N MET A 175 28.88 -9.48 -2.82
CA MET A 175 28.93 -8.01 -2.73
C MET A 175 28.00 -7.43 -1.66
N LEU A 176 27.41 -8.28 -0.81
CA LEU A 176 26.47 -7.93 0.25
C LEU A 176 25.12 -7.34 -0.24
N TYR A 177 24.76 -7.55 -1.49
CA TYR A 177 23.41 -7.25 -1.94
C TYR A 177 22.42 -8.33 -1.45
N PRO A 178 21.24 -7.97 -0.94
CA PRO A 178 20.28 -8.94 -0.46
C PRO A 178 19.68 -9.75 -1.62
N ILE A 179 19.60 -11.06 -1.45
CA ILE A 179 19.00 -11.99 -2.42
C ILE A 179 17.57 -12.29 -2.02
N MET A 180 17.33 -12.44 -0.71
CA MET A 180 16.00 -12.68 -0.15
C MET A 180 15.70 -11.69 0.97
N ALA A 181 14.45 -11.24 1.06
CA ALA A 181 13.97 -10.46 2.20
C ALA A 181 12.50 -10.70 2.49
N THR A 182 12.16 -10.54 3.76
CA THR A 182 10.79 -10.44 4.24
C THR A 182 10.55 -9.02 4.75
N VAL A 183 9.56 -8.36 4.19
CA VAL A 183 9.15 -7.01 4.60
C VAL A 183 7.85 -7.10 5.37
N SER A 184 7.85 -6.62 6.62
CA SER A 184 6.66 -6.55 7.47
C SER A 184 6.17 -5.12 7.58
N LEU A 185 4.88 -4.92 7.36
CA LEU A 185 4.23 -3.62 7.27
C LEU A 185 2.99 -3.58 8.15
N ASP A 186 2.80 -2.46 8.86
CA ASP A 186 1.49 -2.09 9.38
C ASP A 186 1.03 -0.82 8.66
N MET A 187 -0.26 -0.76 8.36
CA MET A 187 -0.82 0.32 7.55
C MET A 187 -2.18 0.73 8.10
N GLU A 188 -2.51 1.99 7.93
CA GLU A 188 -3.81 2.57 8.23
C GLU A 188 -4.44 3.13 6.96
N VAL A 189 -5.70 2.81 6.73
CA VAL A 189 -6.46 3.33 5.58
C VAL A 189 -6.79 4.80 5.83
N MET A 190 -6.47 5.65 4.88
CA MET A 190 -6.78 7.07 4.93
C MET A 190 -8.23 7.30 4.50
N THR A 191 -9.04 7.84 5.39
CA THR A 191 -10.42 8.22 5.08
C THR A 191 -10.47 9.49 4.22
N PRO A 192 -11.56 9.73 3.47
CA PRO A 192 -11.73 10.94 2.68
C PRO A 192 -11.57 12.23 3.50
N ASP A 193 -11.98 12.22 4.76
CA ASP A 193 -11.86 13.40 5.64
C ASP A 193 -10.40 13.73 5.94
N MET A 194 -9.53 12.74 6.11
CA MET A 194 -8.10 12.95 6.28
C MET A 194 -7.45 13.50 5.00
N LEU A 195 -7.91 13.05 3.83
CA LEU A 195 -7.36 13.46 2.54
C LEU A 195 -7.80 14.86 2.10
N ARG A 196 -8.98 15.33 2.54
CA ARG A 196 -9.49 16.67 2.24
C ARG A 196 -8.65 17.79 2.85
N CYS A 197 -7.87 17.51 3.89
CA CYS A 197 -6.99 18.50 4.53
C CYS A 197 -5.80 18.92 3.64
N SER A 198 -5.50 18.17 2.58
CA SER A 198 -4.41 18.48 1.63
C SER A 198 -4.90 18.31 0.20
N PRO A 199 -5.56 19.34 -0.38
CA PRO A 199 -6.09 19.25 -1.73
C PRO A 199 -4.95 19.15 -2.74
N SER A 200 -4.80 17.98 -3.36
CA SER A 200 -3.85 17.71 -4.43
C SER A 200 -4.48 16.76 -5.46
N PRO A 201 -4.00 16.69 -6.70
CA PRO A 201 -4.44 15.70 -7.66
C PRO A 201 -4.30 14.27 -7.13
N ALA A 202 -3.22 13.98 -6.42
CA ALA A 202 -2.98 12.69 -5.78
C ALA A 202 -4.04 12.38 -4.71
N ALA A 203 -4.42 13.36 -3.88
CA ALA A 203 -5.48 13.20 -2.89
C ALA A 203 -6.84 12.91 -3.54
N SER A 204 -7.15 13.55 -4.67
CA SER A 204 -8.38 13.30 -5.41
C SER A 204 -8.47 11.87 -5.94
N ILE A 205 -7.35 11.33 -6.46
CA ILE A 205 -7.24 9.94 -6.90
C ILE A 205 -7.41 8.99 -5.70
N ALA A 206 -6.80 9.32 -4.57
CA ALA A 206 -6.89 8.53 -3.35
C ALA A 206 -8.33 8.45 -2.82
N VAL A 207 -9.07 9.56 -2.81
CA VAL A 207 -10.50 9.60 -2.45
C VAL A 207 -11.32 8.74 -3.40
N ALA A 208 -11.12 8.88 -4.71
CA ALA A 208 -11.85 8.07 -5.70
C ALA A 208 -11.59 6.57 -5.54
N ALA A 209 -10.36 6.18 -5.21
CA ALA A 209 -9.98 4.80 -4.95
C ALA A 209 -10.70 4.23 -3.69
N TYR A 210 -10.77 5.04 -2.63
CA TYR A 210 -11.52 4.69 -1.42
C TYR A 210 -13.00 4.49 -1.71
N GLU A 211 -13.64 5.45 -2.37
CA GLU A 211 -15.05 5.39 -2.73
C GLU A 211 -15.37 4.21 -3.65
N PHE A 212 -14.48 3.91 -4.59
CA PHE A 212 -14.62 2.74 -5.45
C PHE A 212 -14.63 1.43 -4.66
N THR A 213 -13.74 1.29 -3.68
CA THR A 213 -13.68 0.09 -2.83
C THR A 213 -14.93 -0.02 -1.96
N ARG A 214 -15.38 1.10 -1.37
CA ARG A 214 -16.62 1.14 -0.57
C ARG A 214 -17.83 0.74 -1.40
N LEU A 215 -17.96 1.25 -2.62
CA LEU A 215 -19.04 0.86 -3.53
C LEU A 215 -19.06 -0.65 -3.80
N GLN A 216 -17.90 -1.28 -3.94
CA GLN A 216 -17.82 -2.72 -4.13
C GLN A 216 -18.18 -3.50 -2.86
N GLU A 217 -17.82 -3.00 -1.69
CA GLU A 217 -18.21 -3.58 -0.41
C GLU A 217 -19.71 -3.50 -0.20
N ASP A 218 -20.33 -2.35 -0.52
CA ASP A 218 -21.77 -2.16 -0.45
C ASP A 218 -22.50 -3.09 -1.42
N ALA A 219 -22.01 -3.22 -2.65
CA ALA A 219 -22.58 -4.16 -3.62
C ALA A 219 -22.49 -5.62 -3.12
N ALA A 220 -21.36 -5.99 -2.51
CA ALA A 220 -21.20 -7.31 -1.93
C ALA A 220 -22.13 -7.53 -0.72
N ALA A 221 -22.34 -6.52 0.11
CA ALA A 221 -23.29 -6.57 1.23
C ALA A 221 -24.74 -6.76 0.74
N VAL A 222 -25.12 -6.06 -0.33
CA VAL A 222 -26.46 -6.25 -0.96
C VAL A 222 -26.62 -7.68 -1.49
N LEU A 223 -25.57 -8.25 -2.12
CA LEU A 223 -25.61 -9.64 -2.58
C LEU A 223 -25.81 -10.64 -1.44
N ASN A 224 -25.34 -10.32 -0.23
CA ASN A 224 -25.58 -11.16 0.94
C ASN A 224 -27.07 -11.24 1.30
N LEU A 225 -27.85 -10.20 1.00
CA LEU A 225 -29.32 -10.22 1.22
C LEU A 225 -30.00 -11.30 0.39
N ALA A 226 -29.45 -11.67 -0.76
CA ALA A 226 -29.99 -12.76 -1.60
C ALA A 226 -29.92 -14.15 -0.91
N ASN A 227 -29.06 -14.28 0.10
CA ASN A 227 -28.92 -15.51 0.87
C ASN A 227 -29.88 -15.59 2.08
N LEU A 228 -30.56 -14.48 2.43
CA LEU A 228 -31.48 -14.43 3.58
C LEU A 228 -32.58 -15.51 3.57
N PRO A 229 -33.24 -15.85 2.45
CA PRO A 229 -34.27 -16.88 2.44
C PRO A 229 -33.74 -18.23 2.92
N ASN A 230 -32.51 -18.59 2.54
CA ASN A 230 -31.87 -19.84 2.95
C ASN A 230 -31.49 -19.83 4.44
N VAL A 231 -31.11 -18.68 4.97
CA VAL A 231 -30.73 -18.55 6.39
C VAL A 231 -31.98 -18.55 7.28
N ILE A 232 -33.03 -17.86 6.89
CA ILE A 232 -34.29 -17.80 7.64
C ILE A 232 -34.92 -19.20 7.76
N SER A 233 -34.91 -19.97 6.69
CA SER A 233 -35.43 -21.35 6.72
C SER A 233 -34.63 -22.28 7.65
N THR A 234 -33.38 -21.93 7.96
CA THR A 234 -32.51 -22.71 8.86
C THR A 234 -32.65 -22.26 10.32
N ILE A 235 -32.93 -20.97 10.57
CA ILE A 235 -32.98 -20.38 11.91
C ILE A 235 -34.39 -20.48 12.52
N VAL A 236 -35.42 -20.44 11.69
CA VAL A 236 -36.82 -20.59 12.13
C VAL A 236 -37.29 -22.01 11.81
N PRO A 237 -37.17 -22.98 12.74
CA PRO A 237 -37.83 -24.26 12.57
C PRO A 237 -39.33 -24.04 12.58
N LEU A 238 -39.99 -24.28 11.46
CA LEU A 238 -41.45 -24.33 11.34
C LEU A 238 -41.97 -25.59 12.02
#